data_4d25a33fff58817527b7dce7b94389df
#
_entry.id   4d25a33fff58817527b7dce7b94389df
#
_cell.length_a   1.000
_cell.length_b   1.000
_cell.length_c   1.000
_cell.angle_alpha   90.00
_cell.angle_beta   90.00
_cell.angle_gamma   90.00
#
_symmetry.space_group_name_H-M   'P 1'
#
loop_
_entity.id
_entity.type
_entity.pdbx_description
1 polymer ?
#
loop_
_entity_poly.entity_id
_entity_poly.type
_entity_poly.pdbx_seq_one_letter_code
_entity_poly.pdbx_strand_id
1 'polypeptide(L)'
;MIGLTATPANFIDRDTFRLFNCNANAPTFLYDYPQAVKEGFLVDFSLYQAQTGFQRKGIKGVDLSEEDRNALVEQGIDPDDLDYEGTEIEIDVSNKDTLRKQWEEVMEVCLKDQSGQLPGKTIVFAMTKNHARRIAEVFEEMYPQHVGLAQVITSTTERVRDGSYGDGLITKFKKNDLPRIAISVAMLDTGIDVPEAANLIFMKPVQSRIKLWQMIGRGTRNHQACKFYDRLPDGKKSEFKIIDFWQNDFNKKGDGKPPVDMPVLVSVFNTRLKLLECQLPDHTTEVARQSVADLRDMLNRIPRDSFPVKKVWMQVAPTWDDDFWQLVTPAKLEFLRLQVAPLLRFAANVDVAAETFTHKVERLKLQITLATPSPQLLQSIAEDVSLLPDIAERVESSASAKLSLSNDLATATPAQLTQLIRDLAPEMRNRRNRPNAFLKIDLPDFIEAHGYISVGEGGQQVLIEEYRQRVDRRVLEIVERHPALTALREGRDVSDDQLVDLERTLHRELGRDDIQLSSRNIRLAYGLRVDNFLAFLRHLLALDSIPDYTQLVQRGFERHIQEHNYNAEQIRFLRSVQEVFLKKRALAEADLYGPPLTNFGRNAVDRFFTPQEIRELLQLTETLAA
;
A
#
# COMPACT_ATOMS: atom_id res chain seq x y z
N MET A 1 29.91 -15.19 22.16
CA MET A 1 29.66 -14.05 21.23
C MET A 1 28.36 -13.40 21.63
N ILE A 2 28.29 -12.07 21.72
CA ILE A 2 27.06 -11.30 22.03
C ILE A 2 26.67 -10.58 20.74
N GLY A 3 25.40 -10.70 20.34
CA GLY A 3 24.84 -9.98 19.21
C GLY A 3 23.58 -9.23 19.62
N LEU A 4 23.45 -7.99 19.15
CA LEU A 4 22.27 -7.15 19.33
C LEU A 4 21.68 -6.84 17.95
N THR A 5 20.41 -7.09 17.77
CA THR A 5 19.68 -6.75 16.54
C THR A 5 18.24 -6.36 16.87
N ALA A 6 17.74 -5.32 16.19
CA ALA A 6 16.33 -4.93 16.26
C ALA A 6 15.44 -5.81 15.34
N THR A 7 16.04 -6.50 14.38
CA THR A 7 15.35 -7.30 13.37
C THR A 7 16.05 -8.65 13.21
N PRO A 8 15.89 -9.59 14.19
CA PRO A 8 16.49 -10.90 14.08
C PRO A 8 15.92 -11.62 12.84
N ALA A 9 16.79 -12.18 12.03
CA ALA A 9 16.42 -12.94 10.86
C ALA A 9 16.42 -14.44 11.20
N ASN A 10 15.34 -15.12 10.88
CA ASN A 10 15.23 -16.58 10.99
C ASN A 10 15.27 -17.22 9.58
N PHE A 11 16.24 -16.78 8.77
CA PHE A 11 16.52 -17.38 7.48
C PHE A 11 17.61 -18.44 7.65
N ILE A 12 17.51 -19.55 6.94
CA ILE A 12 18.45 -20.67 7.09
C ILE A 12 19.88 -20.27 6.70
N ASP A 13 20.04 -19.34 5.76
CA ASP A 13 21.32 -18.78 5.34
C ASP A 13 21.77 -17.56 6.17
N ARG A 14 20.87 -16.92 6.90
CA ARG A 14 21.08 -15.76 7.75
C ARG A 14 20.36 -15.89 9.08
N ASP A 15 20.43 -17.08 9.68
CA ASP A 15 19.80 -17.36 10.95
C ASP A 15 20.59 -16.72 12.10
N THR A 16 20.11 -15.57 12.56
CA THR A 16 20.68 -14.83 13.67
C THR A 16 20.71 -15.67 14.94
N PHE A 17 19.64 -16.45 15.18
CA PHE A 17 19.53 -17.27 16.40
C PHE A 17 20.58 -18.38 16.43
N ARG A 18 20.85 -18.96 15.28
CA ARG A 18 21.85 -20.00 15.13
C ARG A 18 23.29 -19.45 15.19
N LEU A 19 23.53 -18.30 14.54
CA LEU A 19 24.84 -17.61 14.60
C LEU A 19 25.26 -17.37 16.05
N PHE A 20 24.28 -17.04 16.91
CA PHE A 20 24.51 -16.78 18.33
C PHE A 20 24.20 -17.97 19.24
N ASN A 21 23.98 -19.15 18.66
CA ASN A 21 23.69 -20.40 19.39
C ASN A 21 22.47 -20.30 20.32
N CYS A 22 21.44 -19.61 19.89
CA CYS A 22 20.18 -19.49 20.61
C CYS A 22 19.32 -20.74 20.41
N ASN A 23 18.70 -21.23 21.48
CA ASN A 23 17.83 -22.40 21.43
C ASN A 23 16.45 -22.06 20.84
N ALA A 24 15.85 -23.03 20.13
CA ALA A 24 14.46 -22.99 19.68
C ALA A 24 14.06 -21.77 18.83
N ASN A 25 15.00 -21.18 18.07
CA ASN A 25 14.73 -19.98 17.23
C ASN A 25 14.19 -18.78 18.03
N ALA A 26 14.55 -18.68 19.31
CA ALA A 26 14.20 -17.56 20.17
C ALA A 26 15.47 -16.83 20.61
N PRO A 27 15.43 -15.50 20.76
CA PRO A 27 16.56 -14.76 21.31
C PRO A 27 16.76 -15.11 22.79
N THR A 28 18.00 -15.03 23.26
CA THR A 28 18.31 -15.19 24.70
C THR A 28 17.59 -14.14 25.55
N PHE A 29 17.40 -12.95 25.01
CA PHE A 29 16.65 -11.85 25.60
C PHE A 29 15.89 -11.10 24.51
N LEU A 30 14.62 -10.83 24.72
CA LEU A 30 13.76 -10.04 23.84
C LEU A 30 13.30 -8.78 24.59
N TYR A 31 13.53 -7.63 23.95
CA TYR A 31 13.00 -6.35 24.37
C TYR A 31 12.33 -5.72 23.17
N ASP A 32 11.02 -5.90 23.08
CA ASP A 32 10.26 -5.53 21.88
C ASP A 32 9.90 -4.04 21.86
N TYR A 33 9.49 -3.56 20.67
CA TYR A 33 9.14 -2.17 20.45
C TYR A 33 7.98 -1.69 21.36
N PRO A 34 6.84 -2.41 21.51
CA PRO A 34 5.76 -2.02 22.40
C PRO A 34 6.20 -1.86 23.85
N GLN A 35 7.05 -2.76 24.34
CA GLN A 35 7.60 -2.66 25.69
C GLN A 35 8.49 -1.43 25.85
N ALA A 36 9.37 -1.18 24.89
CA ALA A 36 10.28 -0.03 24.91
C ALA A 36 9.52 1.32 24.85
N VAL A 37 8.41 1.37 24.12
CA VAL A 37 7.50 2.53 24.10
C VAL A 37 6.80 2.70 25.44
N LYS A 38 6.26 1.63 26.01
CA LYS A 38 5.58 1.65 27.31
C LYS A 38 6.51 2.11 28.44
N GLU A 39 7.77 1.73 28.40
CA GLU A 39 8.79 2.11 29.37
C GLU A 39 9.44 3.49 29.08
N GLY A 40 9.05 4.15 27.98
CA GLY A 40 9.49 5.50 27.63
C GLY A 40 10.89 5.60 26.99
N PHE A 41 11.51 4.48 26.62
CA PHE A 41 12.81 4.47 25.94
C PHE A 41 12.70 4.79 24.45
N LEU A 42 11.55 4.48 23.86
CA LEU A 42 11.22 4.83 22.48
C LEU A 42 9.89 5.58 22.44
N VAL A 43 9.64 6.32 21.34
CA VAL A 43 8.34 6.94 21.09
C VAL A 43 7.56 6.16 20.03
N ASP A 44 6.24 6.23 20.15
CA ASP A 44 5.33 5.62 19.18
C ASP A 44 5.11 6.53 17.97
N PHE A 45 4.45 6.01 16.95
CA PHE A 45 4.11 6.77 15.76
C PHE A 45 2.60 6.92 15.59
N SER A 46 2.22 8.05 15.02
CA SER A 46 0.91 8.23 14.38
C SER A 46 1.05 7.92 12.89
N LEU A 47 0.07 7.19 12.33
CA LEU A 47 0.06 6.79 10.93
C LEU A 47 -0.98 7.62 10.16
N TYR A 48 -0.56 8.20 9.05
CA TYR A 48 -1.41 8.86 8.08
C TYR A 48 -1.20 8.20 6.71
N GLN A 49 -2.27 7.71 6.10
CA GLN A 49 -2.22 7.09 4.77
C GLN A 49 -3.07 7.89 3.79
N ALA A 50 -2.55 8.10 2.59
CA ALA A 50 -3.23 8.77 1.49
C ALA A 50 -2.85 8.12 0.16
N GLN A 51 -3.71 8.21 -0.83
CA GLN A 51 -3.43 7.77 -2.20
C GLN A 51 -4.02 8.73 -3.20
N THR A 52 -3.29 8.96 -4.28
CA THR A 52 -3.82 9.73 -5.42
C THR A 52 -4.66 8.83 -6.33
N GLY A 53 -5.48 9.47 -7.16
CA GLY A 53 -6.32 8.80 -8.14
C GLY A 53 -5.51 7.88 -9.06
N PHE A 54 -4.40 8.39 -9.59
CA PHE A 54 -3.54 7.61 -10.47
C PHE A 54 -2.80 6.47 -9.77
N GLN A 55 -2.42 6.63 -8.50
CA GLN A 55 -1.85 5.51 -7.72
C GLN A 55 -2.86 4.37 -7.51
N ARG A 56 -4.15 4.67 -7.47
CA ARG A 56 -5.20 3.64 -7.29
C ARG A 56 -5.66 3.00 -8.58
N LYS A 57 -5.88 3.80 -9.64
CA LYS A 57 -6.53 3.36 -10.88
C LYS A 57 -5.54 3.11 -12.02
N GLY A 58 -4.32 3.62 -11.86
CA GLY A 58 -3.37 3.70 -12.99
C GLY A 58 -3.64 4.91 -13.89
N ILE A 59 -2.95 4.95 -15.02
CA ILE A 59 -3.10 5.99 -16.03
C ILE A 59 -3.38 5.28 -17.37
N LYS A 60 -4.66 5.29 -17.77
CA LYS A 60 -5.11 4.63 -19.00
C LYS A 60 -5.73 5.66 -19.93
N GLY A 61 -5.25 5.74 -21.16
CA GLY A 61 -5.71 6.71 -22.13
C GLY A 61 -7.21 6.68 -22.37
N VAL A 62 -7.83 5.49 -22.30
CA VAL A 62 -9.27 5.29 -22.47
C VAL A 62 -10.12 5.89 -21.33
N ASP A 63 -9.53 6.06 -20.15
CA ASP A 63 -10.21 6.57 -18.95
C ASP A 63 -10.04 8.08 -18.77
N LEU A 64 -9.20 8.73 -19.61
CA LEU A 64 -8.91 10.15 -19.55
C LEU A 64 -10.02 10.99 -20.17
N SER A 65 -10.26 12.17 -19.59
CA SER A 65 -11.15 13.17 -20.18
C SER A 65 -10.61 13.68 -21.52
N GLU A 66 -11.49 14.26 -22.34
CA GLU A 66 -11.06 14.88 -23.62
C GLU A 66 -10.04 16.02 -23.37
N GLU A 67 -10.18 16.75 -22.28
CA GLU A 67 -9.29 17.81 -21.88
C GLU A 67 -7.89 17.27 -21.53
N ASP A 68 -7.82 16.19 -20.74
CA ASP A 68 -6.55 15.53 -20.38
C ASP A 68 -5.87 14.90 -21.60
N ARG A 69 -6.64 14.30 -22.50
CA ARG A 69 -6.12 13.75 -23.76
C ARG A 69 -5.50 14.86 -24.64
N ASN A 70 -6.16 16.01 -24.74
CA ASN A 70 -5.62 17.16 -25.45
C ASN A 70 -4.35 17.71 -24.81
N ALA A 71 -4.30 17.78 -23.48
CA ALA A 71 -3.12 18.18 -22.73
C ALA A 71 -1.92 17.25 -22.97
N LEU A 72 -2.15 15.94 -23.15
CA LEU A 72 -1.09 14.99 -23.50
C LEU A 72 -0.59 15.19 -24.94
N VAL A 73 -1.50 15.43 -25.88
CA VAL A 73 -1.12 15.72 -27.27
C VAL A 73 -0.26 16.99 -27.35
N GLU A 74 -0.57 18.02 -26.55
CA GLU A 74 0.25 19.24 -26.44
C GLU A 74 1.65 18.93 -25.86
N GLN A 75 1.77 17.92 -25.00
CA GLN A 75 3.04 17.42 -24.47
C GLN A 75 3.78 16.50 -25.46
N GLY A 76 3.19 16.23 -26.63
CA GLY A 76 3.75 15.35 -27.66
C GLY A 76 3.59 13.86 -27.36
N ILE A 77 2.60 13.50 -26.54
CA ILE A 77 2.32 12.14 -26.11
C ILE A 77 1.00 11.69 -26.73
N ASP A 78 0.99 10.49 -27.32
CA ASP A 78 -0.25 9.88 -27.80
C ASP A 78 -1.02 9.30 -26.61
N PRO A 79 -2.24 9.78 -26.31
CA PRO A 79 -3.03 9.25 -25.19
C PRO A 79 -3.35 7.76 -25.33
N ASP A 80 -3.45 7.23 -26.55
CA ASP A 80 -3.78 5.83 -26.79
C ASP A 80 -2.62 4.87 -26.45
N ASP A 81 -1.40 5.39 -26.32
CA ASP A 81 -0.23 4.65 -25.85
C ASP A 81 -0.17 4.51 -24.32
N LEU A 82 -1.07 5.17 -23.58
CA LEU A 82 -1.07 5.12 -22.11
C LEU A 82 -1.92 3.94 -21.60
N ASP A 83 -1.24 2.98 -20.98
CA ASP A 83 -1.84 1.88 -20.23
C ASP A 83 -0.91 1.48 -19.07
N TYR A 84 -0.95 2.27 -18.00
CA TYR A 84 -0.10 2.07 -16.83
C TYR A 84 -0.96 1.76 -15.61
N GLU A 85 -0.60 0.69 -14.90
CA GLU A 85 -1.18 0.39 -13.60
C GLU A 85 -0.62 1.32 -12.51
N GLY A 86 -1.38 1.52 -11.43
CA GLY A 86 -0.95 2.38 -10.31
C GLY A 86 0.39 1.97 -9.70
N THR A 87 0.75 0.69 -9.77
CA THR A 87 2.02 0.14 -9.31
C THR A 87 3.21 0.48 -10.21
N GLU A 88 2.96 0.90 -11.46
CA GLU A 88 3.99 1.29 -12.43
C GLU A 88 4.34 2.79 -12.35
N ILE A 89 3.53 3.56 -11.60
CA ILE A 89 3.82 4.97 -11.32
C ILE A 89 5.15 5.08 -10.59
N GLU A 90 5.99 6.00 -11.05
CA GLU A 90 7.37 6.25 -10.63
C GLU A 90 8.37 5.13 -10.97
N ILE A 91 7.92 4.05 -11.62
CA ILE A 91 8.75 2.99 -12.19
C ILE A 91 8.89 3.19 -13.70
N ASP A 92 7.78 3.25 -14.41
CA ASP A 92 7.71 3.32 -15.87
C ASP A 92 7.14 4.67 -16.35
N VAL A 93 6.25 5.27 -15.57
CA VAL A 93 5.64 6.59 -15.82
C VAL A 93 5.73 7.45 -14.56
N SER A 94 5.95 8.75 -14.71
CA SER A 94 5.84 9.74 -13.64
C SER A 94 4.85 10.80 -14.02
N ASN A 95 3.89 11.05 -13.14
CA ASN A 95 3.01 12.20 -13.26
C ASN A 95 3.44 13.30 -12.29
N LYS A 96 3.73 14.47 -12.82
CA LYS A 96 4.26 15.58 -12.02
C LYS A 96 3.24 16.06 -10.99
N ASP A 97 1.95 16.10 -11.35
CA ASP A 97 0.90 16.55 -10.44
C ASP A 97 0.64 15.57 -9.29
N THR A 98 0.85 14.27 -9.51
CA THR A 98 0.86 13.27 -8.42
C THR A 98 1.85 13.66 -7.31
N LEU A 99 3.08 14.07 -7.68
CA LEU A 99 4.08 14.51 -6.72
C LEU A 99 3.70 15.84 -6.05
N ARG A 100 3.05 16.76 -6.79
CA ARG A 100 2.51 18.01 -6.21
C ARG A 100 1.47 17.70 -5.15
N LYS A 101 0.51 16.83 -5.44
CA LYS A 101 -0.54 16.43 -4.49
C LYS A 101 0.02 15.74 -3.26
N GLN A 102 1.02 14.88 -3.43
CA GLN A 102 1.71 14.27 -2.30
C GLN A 102 2.42 15.32 -1.42
N TRP A 103 3.05 16.33 -2.02
CA TRP A 103 3.69 17.40 -1.25
C TRP A 103 2.70 18.34 -0.55
N GLU A 104 1.59 18.68 -1.20
CA GLU A 104 0.49 19.44 -0.56
C GLU A 104 0.05 18.72 0.72
N GLU A 105 -0.23 17.43 0.61
CA GLU A 105 -0.66 16.59 1.72
C GLU A 105 0.41 16.49 2.83
N VAL A 106 1.66 16.24 2.46
CA VAL A 106 2.77 16.18 3.42
C VAL A 106 2.90 17.47 4.21
N MET A 107 2.90 18.64 3.52
CA MET A 107 3.09 19.94 4.17
C MET A 107 1.90 20.34 5.05
N GLU A 108 0.72 19.80 4.79
CA GLU A 108 -0.46 19.98 5.63
C GLU A 108 -0.38 19.13 6.90
N VAL A 109 -0.11 17.82 6.78
CA VAL A 109 -0.27 16.86 7.89
C VAL A 109 1.01 16.57 8.68
N CYS A 110 2.20 16.98 8.19
CA CYS A 110 3.47 16.67 8.87
C CYS A 110 3.56 17.33 10.26
N LEU A 111 4.29 16.70 11.17
CA LEU A 111 4.69 17.33 12.41
C LEU A 111 5.66 18.46 12.12
N LYS A 112 5.31 19.65 12.56
CA LYS A 112 6.07 20.88 12.34
C LYS A 112 6.97 21.20 13.54
N ASP A 113 7.91 22.08 13.37
CA ASP A 113 8.79 22.55 14.44
C ASP A 113 8.02 23.36 15.51
N GLN A 114 8.74 23.82 16.51
CA GLN A 114 8.15 24.60 17.61
C GLN A 114 7.42 25.86 17.13
N SER A 115 7.81 26.42 15.97
CA SER A 115 7.13 27.59 15.39
C SER A 115 5.80 27.25 14.70
N GLY A 116 5.56 25.97 14.42
CA GLY A 116 4.41 25.50 13.65
C GLY A 116 4.46 25.83 12.15
N GLN A 117 5.56 26.39 11.65
CA GLN A 117 5.67 26.85 10.27
C GLN A 117 6.40 25.87 9.35
N LEU A 118 7.51 25.32 9.82
CA LEU A 118 8.35 24.44 9.02
C LEU A 118 8.24 22.98 9.48
N PRO A 119 8.36 22.02 8.55
CA PRO A 119 8.45 20.61 8.92
C PRO A 119 9.56 20.39 9.94
N GLY A 120 9.33 19.55 10.95
CA GLY A 120 10.39 18.96 11.75
C GLY A 120 11.34 18.14 10.88
N LYS A 121 12.42 17.59 11.43
CA LYS A 121 13.32 16.73 10.65
C LYS A 121 12.53 15.59 10.00
N THR A 122 12.62 15.47 8.70
CA THR A 122 11.81 14.61 7.86
C THR A 122 12.67 13.75 6.97
N ILE A 123 12.36 12.46 6.88
CA ILE A 123 13.00 11.53 5.95
C ILE A 123 11.96 11.08 4.93
N VAL A 124 12.23 11.29 3.64
CA VAL A 124 11.42 10.84 2.51
C VAL A 124 12.09 9.64 1.85
N PHE A 125 11.38 8.54 1.77
CA PHE A 125 11.86 7.32 1.14
C PHE A 125 11.35 7.23 -0.30
N ALA A 126 12.27 7.35 -1.25
CA ALA A 126 12.00 7.28 -2.69
C ALA A 126 12.36 5.91 -3.29
N MET A 127 11.76 5.55 -4.43
CA MET A 127 12.03 4.29 -5.13
C MET A 127 13.42 4.26 -5.76
N THR A 128 13.73 5.28 -6.56
CA THR A 128 14.95 5.40 -7.36
C THR A 128 15.62 6.75 -7.17
N LYS A 129 16.88 6.88 -7.59
CA LYS A 129 17.59 8.17 -7.54
C LYS A 129 16.90 9.22 -8.43
N ASN A 130 16.35 8.81 -9.56
CA ASN A 130 15.61 9.70 -10.45
C ASN A 130 14.29 10.14 -9.81
N HIS A 131 13.58 9.25 -9.12
CA HIS A 131 12.40 9.60 -8.33
C HIS A 131 12.77 10.60 -7.22
N ALA A 132 13.83 10.34 -6.45
CA ALA A 132 14.29 11.26 -5.39
C ALA A 132 14.59 12.67 -5.93
N ARG A 133 15.18 12.77 -7.13
CA ARG A 133 15.45 14.06 -7.78
C ARG A 133 14.15 14.77 -8.17
N ARG A 134 13.19 14.05 -8.81
CA ARG A 134 11.89 14.63 -9.17
C ARG A 134 11.11 15.12 -7.95
N ILE A 135 11.10 14.34 -6.87
CA ILE A 135 10.50 14.76 -5.60
C ILE A 135 11.09 16.10 -5.13
N ALA A 136 12.43 16.25 -5.20
CA ALA A 136 13.10 17.50 -4.82
C ALA A 136 12.78 18.65 -5.78
N GLU A 137 12.82 18.41 -7.10
CA GLU A 137 12.51 19.39 -8.13
C GLU A 137 11.08 19.96 -7.96
N VAL A 138 10.10 19.08 -7.75
CA VAL A 138 8.71 19.49 -7.52
C VAL A 138 8.57 20.27 -6.22
N PHE A 139 9.28 19.87 -5.16
CA PHE A 139 9.28 20.64 -3.90
C PHE A 139 9.83 22.05 -4.08
N GLU A 140 10.95 22.20 -4.77
CA GLU A 140 11.58 23.50 -5.01
C GLU A 140 10.67 24.41 -5.88
N GLU A 141 9.97 23.84 -6.85
CA GLU A 141 9.00 24.58 -7.67
C GLU A 141 7.79 25.06 -6.86
N MET A 142 7.26 24.21 -5.98
CA MET A 142 6.08 24.55 -5.16
C MET A 142 6.40 25.52 -4.02
N TYR A 143 7.59 25.40 -3.45
CA TYR A 143 8.01 26.14 -2.26
C TYR A 143 9.32 26.91 -2.47
N PRO A 144 9.41 27.80 -3.47
CA PRO A 144 10.64 28.51 -3.80
C PRO A 144 11.17 29.39 -2.67
N GLN A 145 10.31 29.75 -1.70
CA GLN A 145 10.70 30.48 -0.50
C GLN A 145 11.52 29.63 0.50
N HIS A 146 11.53 28.30 0.35
CA HIS A 146 12.17 27.36 1.28
C HIS A 146 13.46 26.77 0.69
N VAL A 147 14.35 27.62 0.17
CA VAL A 147 15.63 27.20 -0.44
C VAL A 147 16.45 26.36 0.54
N GLY A 148 16.86 25.18 0.11
CA GLY A 148 17.70 24.27 0.90
C GLY A 148 16.98 23.50 2.00
N LEU A 149 15.64 23.65 2.13
CA LEU A 149 14.86 22.91 3.10
C LEU A 149 14.83 21.41 2.79
N ALA A 150 14.68 21.04 1.51
CA ALA A 150 14.72 19.66 1.03
C ALA A 150 16.00 19.37 0.26
N GLN A 151 16.65 18.24 0.51
CA GLN A 151 17.85 17.82 -0.17
C GLN A 151 17.84 16.32 -0.47
N VAL A 152 18.33 15.96 -1.67
CA VAL A 152 18.52 14.56 -2.06
C VAL A 152 19.81 14.02 -1.42
N ILE A 153 19.67 13.00 -0.59
CA ILE A 153 20.78 12.33 0.09
C ILE A 153 20.87 10.88 -0.40
N THR A 154 21.78 10.63 -1.33
CA THR A 154 22.03 9.32 -1.91
C THR A 154 23.52 9.01 -1.91
N SER A 155 23.90 7.76 -2.17
CA SER A 155 25.30 7.36 -2.27
C SER A 155 26.10 8.16 -3.32
N THR A 156 25.43 8.72 -4.31
CA THR A 156 26.08 9.54 -5.35
C THR A 156 26.34 10.96 -4.84
N THR A 157 25.35 11.59 -4.20
CA THR A 157 25.49 12.94 -3.64
C THR A 157 26.45 12.97 -2.45
N GLU A 158 26.59 11.85 -1.74
CA GLU A 158 27.50 11.71 -0.62
C GLU A 158 28.96 11.47 -1.07
N ARG A 159 29.20 10.79 -2.19
CA ARG A 159 30.56 10.53 -2.74
C ARG A 159 31.23 11.75 -3.36
N VAL A 160 30.50 12.75 -3.80
CA VAL A 160 31.05 14.01 -4.36
C VAL A 160 31.84 14.80 -3.30
N ARG A 161 31.98 14.30 -2.09
CA ARG A 161 32.44 15.00 -0.90
C ARG A 161 33.75 14.54 -0.30
N ASP A 162 34.34 13.48 -0.81
CA ASP A 162 35.65 12.99 -0.33
C ASP A 162 36.85 13.84 -0.83
N GLY A 163 36.53 14.95 -1.47
CA GLY A 163 37.51 15.94 -1.90
C GLY A 163 37.40 17.24 -1.11
N SER A 164 38.00 17.30 0.08
CA SER A 164 38.41 18.53 0.77
C SER A 164 37.39 19.66 0.96
N TYR A 165 37.07 19.97 2.19
CA TYR A 165 36.26 21.09 2.69
C TYR A 165 34.73 20.92 2.75
N GLY A 166 34.28 20.37 3.84
CA GLY A 166 32.90 20.53 4.33
C GLY A 166 32.26 19.25 4.87
N ASP A 167 31.46 19.46 5.89
CA ASP A 167 30.61 18.42 6.44
C ASP A 167 29.63 17.90 5.39
N GLY A 168 29.47 16.61 5.35
CA GLY A 168 28.57 15.92 4.47
C GLY A 168 27.09 16.22 4.61
N LEU A 169 26.29 15.98 3.53
CA LEU A 169 24.84 16.18 3.59
C LEU A 169 24.19 15.41 4.74
N ILE A 170 24.66 14.19 5.03
CA ILE A 170 24.22 13.42 6.19
C ILE A 170 24.59 14.14 7.49
N THR A 171 25.84 14.65 7.58
CA THR A 171 26.29 15.38 8.77
C THR A 171 25.54 16.69 8.92
N LYS A 172 25.31 17.41 7.82
CA LYS A 172 24.49 18.62 7.80
C LYS A 172 23.05 18.31 8.23
N PHE A 173 22.43 17.26 7.69
CA PHE A 173 21.09 16.85 8.08
C PHE A 173 20.98 16.53 9.57
N LYS A 174 22.01 15.92 10.16
CA LYS A 174 22.04 15.60 11.59
C LYS A 174 22.26 16.82 12.49
N LYS A 175 23.22 17.68 12.14
CA LYS A 175 23.72 18.71 13.05
C LYS A 175 23.14 20.09 12.78
N ASN A 176 22.92 20.43 11.52
CA ASN A 176 22.48 21.77 11.13
C ASN A 176 20.95 21.84 11.09
N ASP A 177 20.41 23.04 11.08
CA ASP A 177 18.98 23.24 10.88
C ASP A 177 18.56 22.78 9.47
N LEU A 178 19.26 23.24 8.44
CA LEU A 178 19.05 22.82 7.05
C LEU A 178 20.08 21.74 6.63
N PRO A 179 19.65 20.78 5.79
CA PRO A 179 18.28 20.55 5.34
C PRO A 179 17.41 19.98 6.45
N ARG A 180 16.09 20.25 6.39
CA ARG A 180 15.10 19.63 7.28
C ARG A 180 14.49 18.38 6.67
N ILE A 181 14.39 18.33 5.33
CA ILE A 181 13.84 17.21 4.58
C ILE A 181 14.97 16.50 3.83
N ALA A 182 15.20 15.25 4.17
CA ALA A 182 16.18 14.38 3.50
C ALA A 182 15.42 13.39 2.60
N ILE A 183 15.57 13.53 1.26
CA ILE A 183 14.98 12.62 0.28
C ILE A 183 16.00 11.56 -0.07
N SER A 184 15.73 10.30 0.23
CA SER A 184 16.73 9.23 0.17
C SER A 184 16.24 7.98 -0.54
N VAL A 185 17.22 7.26 -1.11
CA VAL A 185 17.04 5.94 -1.69
C VAL A 185 17.98 4.97 -0.98
N ALA A 186 17.45 4.10 -0.15
CA ALA A 186 18.13 3.04 0.59
C ALA A 186 19.24 3.51 1.58
N MET A 187 19.82 4.71 1.43
CA MET A 187 20.94 5.16 2.23
C MET A 187 20.55 5.52 3.67
N LEU A 188 19.37 6.08 3.87
CA LEU A 188 18.81 6.39 5.18
C LEU A 188 17.94 5.25 5.75
N ASP A 189 17.74 4.16 4.99
CA ASP A 189 16.96 3.02 5.45
C ASP A 189 17.62 2.35 6.67
N THR A 190 18.97 2.32 6.71
CA THR A 190 19.74 1.67 7.79
C THR A 190 20.94 2.52 8.26
N GLY A 191 21.34 2.34 9.52
CA GLY A 191 22.65 2.80 10.03
C GLY A 191 22.80 4.29 10.35
N ILE A 192 21.82 5.15 10.08
CA ILE A 192 21.90 6.59 10.38
C ILE A 192 20.98 6.92 11.54
N ASP A 193 21.53 7.57 12.56
CA ASP A 193 20.80 8.02 13.74
C ASP A 193 20.55 9.53 13.65
N VAL A 194 19.26 9.91 13.62
CA VAL A 194 18.77 11.30 13.63
C VAL A 194 17.67 11.37 14.70
N PRO A 195 18.02 11.63 15.96
CA PRO A 195 17.05 11.62 17.05
C PRO A 195 15.86 12.55 16.84
N GLU A 196 16.09 13.69 16.18
CA GLU A 196 15.07 14.71 15.91
C GLU A 196 14.14 14.35 14.73
N ALA A 197 14.28 13.18 14.08
CA ALA A 197 13.39 12.79 13.00
C ALA A 197 11.93 12.70 13.50
N ALA A 198 11.12 13.67 13.08
CA ALA A 198 9.72 13.80 13.46
C ALA A 198 8.76 13.21 12.42
N ASN A 199 9.16 13.15 11.14
CA ASN A 199 8.33 12.64 10.06
C ASN A 199 9.08 11.61 9.22
N LEU A 200 8.41 10.51 8.88
CA LEU A 200 8.86 9.50 7.93
C LEU A 200 7.84 9.40 6.80
N ILE A 201 8.25 9.69 5.57
CA ILE A 201 7.36 9.75 4.42
C ILE A 201 7.70 8.63 3.46
N PHE A 202 6.74 7.79 3.19
CA PHE A 202 6.88 6.64 2.29
C PHE A 202 6.28 6.98 0.92
N MET A 203 7.12 7.39 -0.01
CA MET A 203 6.77 7.56 -1.43
C MET A 203 7.23 6.34 -2.25
N LYS A 204 7.22 5.16 -1.62
CA LYS A 204 7.53 3.87 -2.26
C LYS A 204 6.87 2.72 -1.54
N PRO A 205 6.55 1.62 -2.24
CA PRO A 205 6.17 0.37 -1.60
C PRO A 205 7.38 -0.26 -0.89
N VAL A 206 7.17 -0.86 0.27
CA VAL A 206 8.18 -1.59 1.02
C VAL A 206 7.69 -3.01 1.28
N GLN A 207 8.12 -3.94 0.45
CA GLN A 207 7.69 -5.35 0.51
C GLN A 207 8.35 -6.12 1.67
N SER A 208 9.55 -5.71 2.08
CA SER A 208 10.27 -6.37 3.17
C SER A 208 9.91 -5.78 4.52
N ARG A 209 9.26 -6.56 5.37
CA ARG A 209 8.90 -6.15 6.75
C ARG A 209 10.14 -5.76 7.57
N ILE A 210 11.24 -6.49 7.40
CA ILE A 210 12.51 -6.16 8.09
C ILE A 210 12.97 -4.76 7.69
N LYS A 211 12.98 -4.45 6.38
CA LYS A 211 13.33 -3.11 5.90
C LYS A 211 12.36 -2.05 6.41
N LEU A 212 11.05 -2.34 6.37
CA LEU A 212 10.04 -1.41 6.87
C LEU A 212 10.30 -1.05 8.34
N TRP A 213 10.53 -2.05 9.20
CA TRP A 213 10.83 -1.80 10.61
C TRP A 213 12.17 -1.10 10.84
N GLN A 214 13.18 -1.35 10.00
CA GLN A 214 14.44 -0.59 10.03
C GLN A 214 14.24 0.88 9.67
N MET A 215 13.35 1.17 8.72
CA MET A 215 12.97 2.52 8.32
C MET A 215 12.15 3.21 9.43
N ILE A 216 11.16 2.52 10.00
CA ILE A 216 10.38 3.00 11.16
C ILE A 216 11.30 3.34 12.33
N GLY A 217 12.31 2.52 12.58
CA GLY A 217 13.31 2.74 13.62
C GLY A 217 14.08 4.07 13.53
N ARG A 218 14.02 4.77 12.38
CA ARG A 218 14.61 6.12 12.22
C ARG A 218 13.86 7.18 13.02
N GLY A 219 12.56 7.00 13.27
CA GLY A 219 11.73 7.92 14.01
C GLY A 219 11.64 7.66 15.53
N THR A 220 12.02 6.48 16.00
CA THR A 220 11.64 5.98 17.33
C THR A 220 12.38 6.61 18.52
N ARG A 221 13.45 7.39 18.31
CA ARG A 221 14.22 8.00 19.41
C ARG A 221 13.33 8.90 20.25
N ASN A 222 13.45 8.77 21.57
CA ASN A 222 12.71 9.58 22.53
C ASN A 222 13.29 11.00 22.67
N HIS A 223 12.60 11.84 23.40
CA HIS A 223 13.00 13.23 23.66
C HIS A 223 14.40 13.36 24.30
N GLN A 224 14.79 12.45 25.18
CA GLN A 224 16.09 12.51 25.88
C GLN A 224 17.28 12.31 24.93
N ALA A 225 17.06 11.63 23.80
CA ALA A 225 18.11 11.44 22.77
C ALA A 225 18.29 12.68 21.88
N CYS A 226 17.33 13.61 21.85
CA CYS A 226 17.35 14.81 21.03
C CYS A 226 18.28 15.88 21.62
N LYS A 227 18.84 16.71 20.73
CA LYS A 227 19.73 17.83 21.09
C LYS A 227 19.15 19.19 20.70
N PHE A 228 18.29 19.21 19.68
CA PHE A 228 17.78 20.41 19.04
C PHE A 228 16.26 20.47 19.20
N TYR A 229 15.84 20.99 20.36
CA TYR A 229 14.43 21.00 20.77
C TYR A 229 13.58 21.99 19.96
N ASP A 230 14.18 23.05 19.43
CA ASP A 230 13.56 24.03 18.53
C ASP A 230 13.04 23.42 17.23
N ARG A 231 13.59 22.27 16.83
CA ARG A 231 13.20 21.52 15.63
C ARG A 231 12.10 20.51 15.87
N LEU A 232 11.63 20.38 17.09
CA LEU A 232 10.63 19.41 17.52
C LEU A 232 9.27 20.09 17.68
N PRO A 233 8.16 19.35 17.46
CA PRO A 233 6.83 19.84 17.77
C PRO A 233 6.75 20.25 19.26
N ASP A 234 6.28 21.45 19.52
CA ASP A 234 6.17 21.99 20.88
C ASP A 234 7.46 21.90 21.72
N GLY A 235 8.63 21.84 21.07
CA GLY A 235 9.92 21.63 21.73
C GLY A 235 10.08 20.27 22.40
N LYS A 236 9.24 19.29 22.07
CA LYS A 236 9.24 17.94 22.66
C LYS A 236 9.06 16.87 21.57
N LYS A 237 9.59 15.69 21.82
CA LYS A 237 9.35 14.52 21.00
C LYS A 237 8.59 13.46 21.80
N SER A 238 7.27 13.52 21.72
CA SER A 238 6.35 12.55 22.30
C SER A 238 5.94 11.44 21.33
N GLU A 239 6.00 11.73 20.04
CA GLU A 239 5.70 10.82 18.95
C GLU A 239 6.49 11.21 17.70
N PHE A 240 6.35 10.42 16.64
CA PHE A 240 6.71 10.80 15.28
C PHE A 240 5.58 10.41 14.34
N LYS A 241 5.53 11.02 13.14
CA LYS A 241 4.47 10.74 12.18
C LYS A 241 5.01 9.94 11.00
N ILE A 242 4.26 8.93 10.62
CA ILE A 242 4.43 8.20 9.36
C ILE A 242 3.37 8.71 8.38
N ILE A 243 3.81 9.13 7.19
CA ILE A 243 2.93 9.51 6.07
C ILE A 243 3.22 8.52 4.94
N ASP A 244 2.21 7.75 4.54
CA ASP A 244 2.37 6.67 3.59
C ASP A 244 1.43 6.82 2.40
N PHE A 245 2.00 6.81 1.18
CA PHE A 245 1.27 6.89 -0.07
C PHE A 245 1.15 5.55 -0.81
N TRP A 246 1.63 4.43 -0.21
CA TRP A 246 1.73 3.13 -0.89
C TRP A 246 1.09 1.97 -0.15
N GLN A 247 0.26 2.25 0.86
CA GLN A 247 -0.42 1.22 1.66
C GLN A 247 0.55 0.16 2.22
N ASN A 248 1.69 0.60 2.74
CA ASN A 248 2.61 -0.30 3.41
C ASN A 248 1.99 -0.88 4.69
N ASP A 249 2.34 -2.12 5.03
CA ASP A 249 1.82 -2.80 6.22
C ASP A 249 2.55 -2.37 7.50
N PHE A 250 1.97 -1.43 8.23
CA PHE A 250 2.48 -0.93 9.51
C PHE A 250 1.96 -1.69 10.73
N ASN A 251 1.43 -2.89 10.57
CA ASN A 251 0.92 -3.68 11.69
C ASN A 251 2.00 -3.93 12.75
N LYS A 252 1.78 -3.42 13.97
CA LYS A 252 2.69 -3.54 15.12
C LYS A 252 2.74 -4.97 15.66
N LYS A 253 1.62 -5.68 15.60
CA LYS A 253 1.53 -7.10 15.95
C LYS A 253 1.83 -7.92 14.69
N GLY A 254 3.09 -8.26 14.49
CA GLY A 254 3.39 -9.25 13.49
C GLY A 254 2.86 -10.61 13.94
N ASP A 255 2.39 -11.42 12.99
CA ASP A 255 1.99 -12.83 13.22
C ASP A 255 3.14 -13.73 13.67
N GLY A 256 4.22 -13.16 14.22
CA GLY A 256 5.43 -13.89 14.60
C GLY A 256 6.18 -14.50 13.42
N LYS A 257 5.62 -14.43 12.21
CA LYS A 257 6.26 -14.88 10.97
C LYS A 257 6.75 -13.63 10.22
N PRO A 258 8.07 -13.46 10.03
CA PRO A 258 8.56 -12.43 9.12
C PRO A 258 7.89 -12.66 7.75
N PRO A 259 7.46 -11.59 7.02
CA PRO A 259 7.13 -11.75 5.62
C PRO A 259 8.37 -12.28 4.94
N VAL A 260 8.31 -13.51 4.53
CA VAL A 260 9.38 -14.16 3.80
C VAL A 260 9.31 -13.53 2.41
N ASP A 261 10.36 -12.83 2.00
CA ASP A 261 10.68 -12.73 0.57
C ASP A 261 10.76 -14.19 0.09
N MET A 262 9.64 -14.65 -0.48
CA MET A 262 9.56 -16.04 -0.87
C MET A 262 10.39 -16.18 -2.14
N PRO A 263 11.53 -16.87 -2.11
CA PRO A 263 12.34 -17.04 -3.32
C PRO A 263 11.45 -17.56 -4.45
N VAL A 264 11.66 -17.08 -5.65
CA VAL A 264 10.80 -17.39 -6.81
C VAL A 264 10.57 -18.91 -6.96
N LEU A 265 11.57 -19.73 -6.70
CA LEU A 265 11.44 -21.20 -6.72
C LEU A 265 10.42 -21.73 -5.70
N VAL A 266 10.39 -21.16 -4.50
CA VAL A 266 9.40 -21.52 -3.48
C VAL A 266 7.99 -21.13 -3.95
N SER A 267 7.86 -19.98 -4.59
CA SER A 267 6.59 -19.53 -5.17
C SER A 267 6.11 -20.43 -6.30
N VAL A 268 7.01 -20.83 -7.22
CA VAL A 268 6.71 -21.79 -8.29
C VAL A 268 6.25 -23.13 -7.69
N PHE A 269 7.01 -23.65 -6.73
CA PHE A 269 6.70 -24.93 -6.06
C PHE A 269 5.33 -24.89 -5.39
N ASN A 270 5.04 -23.84 -4.64
CA ASN A 270 3.75 -23.69 -3.96
C ASN A 270 2.59 -23.53 -4.95
N THR A 271 2.80 -22.88 -6.09
CA THR A 271 1.78 -22.77 -7.15
C THR A 271 1.50 -24.14 -7.77
N ARG A 272 2.53 -24.95 -8.03
CA ARG A 272 2.41 -26.33 -8.51
C ARG A 272 1.73 -27.24 -7.48
N LEU A 273 2.01 -27.06 -6.18
CA LEU A 273 1.27 -27.77 -5.13
C LEU A 273 -0.22 -27.44 -5.14
N LYS A 274 -0.61 -26.17 -5.31
CA LYS A 274 -2.01 -25.77 -5.44
C LYS A 274 -2.67 -26.38 -6.69
N LEU A 275 -1.95 -26.40 -7.81
CA LEU A 275 -2.45 -27.01 -9.04
C LEU A 275 -2.70 -28.52 -8.85
N LEU A 276 -1.77 -29.22 -8.19
CA LEU A 276 -1.95 -30.63 -7.84
C LEU A 276 -3.09 -30.85 -6.84
N GLU A 277 -3.26 -29.95 -5.87
CA GLU A 277 -4.36 -29.99 -4.91
C GLU A 277 -5.73 -29.91 -5.61
N CYS A 278 -5.87 -29.07 -6.65
CA CYS A 278 -7.08 -29.01 -7.49
C CYS A 278 -7.36 -30.30 -8.25
N GLN A 279 -6.35 -31.18 -8.46
CA GLN A 279 -6.46 -32.46 -9.18
C GLN A 279 -6.65 -33.65 -8.25
N LEU A 280 -6.65 -33.47 -6.91
CA LEU A 280 -6.77 -34.59 -5.95
C LEU A 280 -8.01 -35.48 -6.15
N PRO A 281 -9.17 -35.00 -6.61
CA PRO A 281 -10.30 -35.88 -6.90
C PRO A 281 -10.04 -36.91 -7.98
N ASP A 282 -9.11 -36.65 -8.92
CA ASP A 282 -8.71 -37.58 -9.97
C ASP A 282 -7.21 -37.42 -10.30
N HIS A 283 -6.35 -38.17 -9.60
CA HIS A 283 -4.90 -38.13 -9.81
C HIS A 283 -4.40 -38.97 -10.98
N THR A 284 -5.31 -39.58 -11.72
CA THR A 284 -4.94 -40.34 -12.92
C THR A 284 -4.79 -39.47 -14.16
N THR A 285 -5.17 -38.18 -14.04
CA THR A 285 -5.07 -37.23 -15.14
C THR A 285 -3.62 -36.97 -15.55
N GLU A 286 -3.41 -36.68 -16.84
CA GLU A 286 -2.10 -36.30 -17.36
C GLU A 286 -1.55 -35.07 -16.66
N VAL A 287 -2.44 -34.10 -16.33
CA VAL A 287 -2.09 -32.85 -15.61
C VAL A 287 -1.55 -33.18 -14.21
N ALA A 288 -2.18 -34.10 -13.49
CA ALA A 288 -1.72 -34.49 -12.15
C ALA A 288 -0.34 -35.18 -12.24
N ARG A 289 -0.17 -36.11 -13.19
CA ARG A 289 1.13 -36.77 -13.42
C ARG A 289 2.24 -35.80 -13.77
N GLN A 290 1.96 -34.84 -14.66
CA GLN A 290 2.92 -33.80 -15.02
C GLN A 290 3.26 -32.91 -13.82
N SER A 291 2.27 -32.50 -13.01
CA SER A 291 2.49 -31.70 -11.81
C SER A 291 3.37 -32.40 -10.79
N VAL A 292 3.18 -33.71 -10.59
CA VAL A 292 4.05 -34.53 -9.73
C VAL A 292 5.48 -34.59 -10.30
N ALA A 293 5.63 -34.81 -11.60
CA ALA A 293 6.93 -34.86 -12.25
C ALA A 293 7.68 -33.51 -12.09
N ASP A 294 6.99 -32.41 -12.32
CA ASP A 294 7.55 -31.04 -12.20
C ASP A 294 7.95 -30.73 -10.75
N LEU A 295 7.16 -31.15 -9.75
CA LEU A 295 7.50 -31.01 -8.33
C LEU A 295 8.73 -31.82 -7.95
N ARG A 296 8.81 -33.09 -8.43
CA ARG A 296 9.96 -33.97 -8.18
C ARG A 296 11.24 -33.42 -8.81
N ASP A 297 11.15 -32.85 -10.01
CA ASP A 297 12.30 -32.21 -10.65
C ASP A 297 12.83 -31.06 -9.79
N MET A 298 11.92 -30.24 -9.25
CA MET A 298 12.30 -29.14 -8.33
C MET A 298 12.98 -29.66 -7.05
N LEU A 299 12.57 -30.81 -6.50
CA LEU A 299 13.23 -31.40 -5.35
C LEU A 299 14.71 -31.71 -5.63
N ASN A 300 15.05 -32.13 -6.87
CA ASN A 300 16.42 -32.41 -7.27
C ASN A 300 17.33 -31.18 -7.28
N ARG A 301 16.75 -29.97 -7.30
CA ARG A 301 17.48 -28.69 -7.20
C ARG A 301 17.88 -28.35 -5.76
N ILE A 302 17.34 -29.04 -4.75
CA ILE A 302 17.69 -28.86 -3.34
C ILE A 302 19.07 -29.43 -3.07
N PRO A 303 20.05 -28.64 -2.60
CA PRO A 303 21.42 -29.12 -2.35
C PRO A 303 21.46 -30.02 -1.11
N ARG A 304 21.39 -31.34 -1.29
CA ARG A 304 21.32 -32.36 -0.21
C ARG A 304 22.51 -32.25 0.76
N ASP A 305 23.67 -31.87 0.25
CA ASP A 305 24.91 -31.74 1.02
C ASP A 305 25.02 -30.46 1.84
N SER A 306 24.14 -29.48 1.59
CA SER A 306 24.15 -28.24 2.36
C SER A 306 23.77 -28.51 3.83
N PHE A 307 24.44 -27.81 4.73
CA PHE A 307 24.21 -27.99 6.16
C PHE A 307 22.73 -27.79 6.59
N PRO A 308 21.97 -26.80 6.05
CA PRO A 308 20.58 -26.64 6.42
C PRO A 308 19.70 -27.82 6.03
N VAL A 309 19.95 -28.39 4.85
CA VAL A 309 19.22 -29.55 4.37
C VAL A 309 19.58 -30.80 5.17
N LYS A 310 20.87 -31.02 5.47
CA LYS A 310 21.31 -32.13 6.33
C LYS A 310 20.66 -32.17 7.70
N LYS A 311 20.40 -30.97 8.29
CA LYS A 311 19.74 -30.88 9.60
C LYS A 311 18.32 -31.45 9.63
N VAL A 312 17.59 -31.36 8.52
CA VAL A 312 16.20 -31.81 8.39
C VAL A 312 16.07 -33.04 7.49
N TRP A 313 17.19 -33.56 7.01
CA TRP A 313 17.23 -34.65 6.01
C TRP A 313 16.38 -35.84 6.39
N MET A 314 16.49 -36.35 7.62
CA MET A 314 15.72 -37.51 8.09
C MET A 314 14.21 -37.32 7.98
N GLN A 315 13.73 -36.09 8.04
CA GLN A 315 12.30 -35.75 7.93
C GLN A 315 11.86 -35.63 6.47
N VAL A 316 12.69 -35.03 5.61
CA VAL A 316 12.32 -34.71 4.23
C VAL A 316 12.75 -35.74 3.21
N ALA A 317 13.73 -36.60 3.51
CA ALA A 317 14.24 -37.61 2.61
C ALA A 317 13.17 -38.52 1.96
N PRO A 318 12.09 -38.93 2.66
CA PRO A 318 11.04 -39.73 2.05
C PRO A 318 10.37 -39.06 0.84
N THR A 319 10.45 -37.75 0.69
CA THR A 319 9.84 -37.04 -0.47
C THR A 319 10.58 -37.31 -1.79
N TRP A 320 11.78 -37.85 -1.76
CA TRP A 320 12.51 -38.29 -2.95
C TRP A 320 12.17 -39.71 -3.37
N ASP A 321 11.48 -40.50 -2.51
CA ASP A 321 11.11 -41.88 -2.80
C ASP A 321 9.84 -41.94 -3.66
N ASP A 322 9.75 -42.90 -4.57
CA ASP A 322 8.58 -43.07 -5.44
C ASP A 322 7.32 -43.40 -4.65
N ASP A 323 7.44 -44.15 -3.56
CA ASP A 323 6.32 -44.51 -2.68
C ASP A 323 5.63 -43.29 -2.04
N PHE A 324 6.36 -42.22 -1.82
CA PHE A 324 5.75 -40.97 -1.31
C PHE A 324 4.70 -40.40 -2.27
N TRP A 325 4.93 -40.52 -3.57
CA TRP A 325 4.12 -39.94 -4.64
C TRP A 325 3.03 -40.84 -5.20
N GLN A 326 3.04 -42.14 -4.84
CA GLN A 326 2.01 -43.08 -5.30
C GLN A 326 0.61 -42.68 -4.84
N LEU A 327 0.49 -42.18 -3.61
CA LEU A 327 -0.76 -41.62 -3.08
C LEU A 327 -0.51 -40.22 -2.51
N VAL A 328 -0.96 -39.21 -3.22
CA VAL A 328 -0.88 -37.82 -2.78
C VAL A 328 -2.11 -37.47 -1.93
N THR A 329 -1.88 -37.01 -0.72
CA THR A 329 -2.93 -36.59 0.22
C THR A 329 -2.78 -35.15 0.61
N PRO A 330 -3.86 -34.45 1.08
CA PRO A 330 -3.75 -33.08 1.58
C PRO A 330 -2.67 -32.89 2.66
N ALA A 331 -2.52 -33.86 3.55
CA ALA A 331 -1.49 -33.83 4.60
C ALA A 331 -0.06 -33.89 4.01
N LYS A 332 0.16 -34.68 2.95
CA LYS A 332 1.44 -34.70 2.24
C LYS A 332 1.72 -33.38 1.51
N LEU A 333 0.69 -32.76 0.89
CA LEU A 333 0.84 -31.46 0.25
C LEU A 333 1.19 -30.37 1.27
N GLU A 334 0.56 -30.39 2.43
CA GLU A 334 0.88 -29.46 3.51
C GLU A 334 2.29 -29.67 4.05
N PHE A 335 2.71 -30.95 4.21
CA PHE A 335 4.09 -31.29 4.58
C PHE A 335 5.09 -30.75 3.54
N LEU A 336 4.83 -30.94 2.24
CA LEU A 336 5.66 -30.39 1.17
C LEU A 336 5.73 -28.87 1.24
N ARG A 337 4.61 -28.20 1.50
CA ARG A 337 4.51 -26.74 1.60
C ARG A 337 5.31 -26.18 2.78
N LEU A 338 5.20 -26.80 3.95
CA LEU A 338 5.78 -26.27 5.18
C LEU A 338 7.24 -26.72 5.42
N GLN A 339 7.59 -27.93 5.05
CA GLN A 339 8.90 -28.52 5.39
C GLN A 339 9.86 -28.58 4.21
N VAL A 340 9.35 -28.76 2.99
CA VAL A 340 10.19 -29.02 1.81
C VAL A 340 10.36 -27.78 0.95
N ALA A 341 9.28 -27.08 0.62
CA ALA A 341 9.33 -25.88 -0.21
C ALA A 341 10.34 -24.82 0.29
N PRO A 342 10.45 -24.56 1.61
CA PRO A 342 11.45 -23.62 2.11
C PRO A 342 12.91 -24.00 1.78
N LEU A 343 13.20 -25.26 1.53
CA LEU A 343 14.56 -25.73 1.21
C LEU A 343 15.01 -25.33 -0.19
N LEU A 344 14.08 -25.03 -1.11
CA LEU A 344 14.38 -24.55 -2.46
C LEU A 344 15.12 -23.21 -2.49
N ARG A 345 15.08 -22.43 -1.41
CA ARG A 345 15.88 -21.21 -1.28
C ARG A 345 17.39 -21.45 -1.34
N PHE A 346 17.83 -22.68 -1.12
CA PHE A 346 19.26 -23.05 -1.16
C PHE A 346 19.70 -23.53 -2.53
N ALA A 347 18.80 -23.67 -3.50
CA ALA A 347 19.14 -24.00 -4.86
C ALA A 347 20.18 -23.02 -5.42
N ALA A 348 21.26 -23.56 -5.98
CA ALA A 348 22.30 -22.76 -6.61
C ALA A 348 21.94 -22.43 -8.05
N ASN A 349 22.55 -21.38 -8.59
CA ASN A 349 22.47 -20.99 -10.01
C ASN A 349 21.03 -20.83 -10.52
N VAL A 350 20.18 -20.18 -9.75
CA VAL A 350 18.79 -19.90 -10.14
C VAL A 350 18.75 -18.78 -11.18
N ASP A 351 18.24 -19.08 -12.36
CA ASP A 351 17.89 -18.05 -13.35
C ASP A 351 16.58 -17.37 -12.93
N VAL A 352 16.71 -16.23 -12.26
CA VAL A 352 15.55 -15.51 -11.69
C VAL A 352 14.57 -15.07 -12.78
N ALA A 353 15.05 -14.67 -13.97
CA ALA A 353 14.19 -14.24 -15.06
C ALA A 353 13.34 -15.42 -15.60
N ALA A 354 13.99 -16.58 -15.84
CA ALA A 354 13.33 -17.80 -16.26
C ALA A 354 12.30 -18.28 -15.23
N GLU A 355 12.64 -18.27 -13.95
CA GLU A 355 11.74 -18.74 -12.90
C GLU A 355 10.59 -17.76 -12.62
N THR A 356 10.82 -16.47 -12.78
CA THR A 356 9.75 -15.48 -12.68
C THR A 356 8.71 -15.67 -13.77
N PHE A 357 9.15 -15.87 -15.00
CA PHE A 357 8.28 -16.17 -16.13
C PHE A 357 7.55 -17.51 -15.91
N THR A 358 8.27 -18.56 -15.49
CA THR A 358 7.68 -19.84 -15.11
C THR A 358 6.57 -19.66 -14.07
N HIS A 359 6.81 -18.85 -13.04
CA HIS A 359 5.80 -18.59 -12.01
C HIS A 359 4.54 -17.92 -12.58
N LYS A 360 4.69 -16.94 -13.50
CA LYS A 360 3.54 -16.30 -14.16
C LYS A 360 2.71 -17.33 -14.93
N VAL A 361 3.35 -18.18 -15.71
CA VAL A 361 2.65 -19.20 -16.53
C VAL A 361 2.02 -20.29 -15.65
N GLU A 362 2.67 -20.72 -14.58
CA GLU A 362 2.08 -21.67 -13.63
C GLU A 362 0.88 -21.07 -12.88
N ARG A 363 0.92 -19.77 -12.54
CA ARG A 363 -0.24 -19.06 -12.01
C ARG A 363 -1.38 -19.01 -13.02
N LEU A 364 -1.10 -18.75 -14.29
CA LEU A 364 -2.11 -18.78 -15.35
C LEU A 364 -2.71 -20.17 -15.48
N LYS A 365 -1.90 -21.23 -15.46
CA LYS A 365 -2.35 -22.62 -15.48
C LYS A 365 -3.33 -22.91 -14.33
N LEU A 366 -3.01 -22.46 -13.12
CA LEU A 366 -3.89 -22.55 -11.96
C LEU A 366 -5.19 -21.77 -12.15
N GLN A 367 -5.12 -20.53 -12.64
CA GLN A 367 -6.30 -19.69 -12.88
C GLN A 367 -7.24 -20.26 -13.96
N ILE A 368 -6.69 -20.82 -15.03
CA ILE A 368 -7.49 -21.51 -16.06
C ILE A 368 -8.17 -22.76 -15.47
N THR A 369 -7.46 -23.53 -14.65
CA THR A 369 -8.04 -24.68 -13.94
C THR A 369 -9.20 -24.27 -13.02
N LEU A 370 -9.14 -23.10 -12.41
CA LEU A 370 -10.18 -22.51 -11.55
C LEU A 370 -11.22 -21.69 -12.33
N ALA A 371 -11.13 -21.64 -13.66
CA ALA A 371 -11.97 -20.83 -14.55
C ALA A 371 -11.97 -19.31 -14.24
N THR A 372 -10.85 -18.78 -13.74
CA THR A 372 -10.69 -17.37 -13.36
C THR A 372 -9.42 -16.74 -13.96
N PRO A 373 -9.16 -16.80 -15.27
CA PRO A 373 -7.96 -16.20 -15.86
C PRO A 373 -7.98 -14.68 -15.72
N SER A 374 -6.90 -14.11 -15.19
CA SER A 374 -6.74 -12.67 -14.98
C SER A 374 -6.24 -12.00 -16.26
N PRO A 375 -6.92 -10.97 -16.78
CA PRO A 375 -6.43 -10.21 -17.92
C PRO A 375 -5.03 -9.62 -17.72
N GLN A 376 -4.74 -9.12 -16.52
CA GLN A 376 -3.44 -8.54 -16.17
C GLN A 376 -2.32 -9.59 -16.25
N LEU A 377 -2.59 -10.83 -15.84
CA LEU A 377 -1.59 -11.89 -15.93
C LEU A 377 -1.33 -12.31 -17.38
N LEU A 378 -2.39 -12.38 -18.19
CA LEU A 378 -2.29 -12.67 -19.62
C LEU A 378 -1.45 -11.60 -20.32
N GLN A 379 -1.74 -10.33 -20.09
CA GLN A 379 -1.01 -9.20 -20.61
C GLN A 379 0.47 -9.23 -20.18
N SER A 380 0.73 -9.47 -18.90
CA SER A 380 2.09 -9.53 -18.35
C SER A 380 2.94 -10.64 -18.98
N ILE A 381 2.33 -11.78 -19.35
CA ILE A 381 3.02 -12.86 -20.10
C ILE A 381 3.29 -12.44 -21.53
N ALA A 382 2.29 -11.84 -22.21
CA ALA A 382 2.44 -11.35 -23.57
C ALA A 382 3.55 -10.28 -23.68
N GLU A 383 3.60 -9.37 -22.74
CA GLU A 383 4.65 -8.35 -22.66
C GLU A 383 6.04 -8.94 -22.48
N ASP A 384 6.22 -9.89 -21.55
CA ASP A 384 7.50 -10.56 -21.35
C ASP A 384 8.01 -11.19 -22.65
N VAL A 385 7.10 -11.80 -23.42
CA VAL A 385 7.41 -12.45 -24.70
C VAL A 385 7.69 -11.42 -25.80
N SER A 386 6.97 -10.32 -25.86
CA SER A 386 7.18 -9.25 -26.86
C SER A 386 8.57 -8.59 -26.73
N LEU A 387 9.16 -8.61 -25.55
CA LEU A 387 10.49 -8.06 -25.27
C LEU A 387 11.63 -9.02 -25.60
N LEU A 388 11.35 -10.26 -26.02
CA LEU A 388 12.41 -11.19 -26.43
C LEU A 388 12.95 -10.82 -27.80
N PRO A 389 14.28 -10.75 -28.00
CA PRO A 389 14.87 -10.48 -29.31
C PRO A 389 14.71 -11.67 -30.25
N ASP A 390 14.38 -11.38 -31.51
CA ASP A 390 14.46 -12.32 -32.63
C ASP A 390 13.66 -13.64 -32.51
N ILE A 391 12.52 -13.62 -31.78
CA ILE A 391 11.66 -14.81 -31.63
C ILE A 391 11.08 -15.26 -32.98
N ALA A 392 10.83 -14.34 -33.90
CA ALA A 392 10.28 -14.66 -35.21
C ALA A 392 11.21 -15.52 -36.06
N GLU A 393 12.52 -15.53 -35.81
CA GLU A 393 13.54 -16.26 -36.56
C GLU A 393 13.83 -17.66 -35.96
N ARG A 394 13.38 -17.95 -34.74
CA ARG A 394 13.59 -19.26 -34.07
C ARG A 394 12.38 -20.16 -34.26
N VAL A 395 12.48 -21.12 -35.13
CA VAL A 395 11.38 -22.04 -35.53
C VAL A 395 10.81 -22.82 -34.33
N GLU A 396 11.62 -23.20 -33.34
CA GLU A 396 11.20 -24.00 -32.18
C GLU A 396 10.37 -23.19 -31.16
N SER A 397 10.63 -21.89 -31.01
CA SER A 397 9.92 -21.01 -30.07
C SER A 397 8.71 -20.29 -30.68
N SER A 398 8.51 -20.39 -32.00
CA SER A 398 7.53 -19.54 -32.71
C SER A 398 6.07 -19.88 -32.39
N ALA A 399 5.75 -21.16 -32.13
CA ALA A 399 4.38 -21.56 -31.78
C ALA A 399 3.99 -21.08 -30.37
N SER A 400 4.89 -21.24 -29.39
CA SER A 400 4.71 -20.78 -28.01
C SER A 400 4.66 -19.24 -27.93
N ALA A 401 5.48 -18.55 -28.72
CA ALA A 401 5.44 -17.09 -28.81
C ALA A 401 4.13 -16.58 -29.44
N LYS A 402 3.65 -17.20 -30.52
CA LYS A 402 2.36 -16.87 -31.14
C LYS A 402 1.19 -17.07 -30.17
N LEU A 403 1.19 -18.19 -29.44
CA LEU A 403 0.17 -18.45 -28.41
C LEU A 403 0.17 -17.36 -27.34
N SER A 404 1.35 -16.98 -26.85
CA SER A 404 1.49 -15.97 -25.79
C SER A 404 1.01 -14.57 -26.20
N LEU A 405 1.07 -14.26 -27.51
CA LEU A 405 0.65 -12.97 -28.08
C LEU A 405 -0.78 -13.02 -28.65
N SER A 406 -1.50 -14.14 -28.48
CA SER A 406 -2.86 -14.30 -28.96
C SER A 406 -3.87 -14.32 -27.82
N ASN A 407 -5.13 -14.04 -28.13
CA ASN A 407 -6.25 -14.19 -27.19
C ASN A 407 -6.48 -15.66 -26.77
N ASP A 408 -5.91 -16.63 -27.52
CA ASP A 408 -6.03 -18.05 -27.22
C ASP A 408 -5.28 -18.46 -25.96
N LEU A 409 -4.37 -17.60 -25.45
CA LEU A 409 -3.63 -17.84 -24.20
C LEU A 409 -4.58 -18.05 -23.01
N ALA A 410 -5.72 -17.35 -22.99
CA ALA A 410 -6.73 -17.46 -21.91
C ALA A 410 -7.41 -18.85 -21.86
N THR A 411 -7.40 -19.59 -22.97
CA THR A 411 -8.03 -20.91 -23.10
C THR A 411 -7.01 -22.01 -23.38
N ALA A 412 -5.73 -21.70 -23.23
CA ALA A 412 -4.65 -22.62 -23.51
C ALA A 412 -4.72 -23.87 -22.59
N THR A 413 -4.43 -25.02 -23.15
CA THR A 413 -4.37 -26.25 -22.38
C THR A 413 -3.15 -26.30 -21.47
N PRO A 414 -3.20 -27.04 -20.34
CA PRO A 414 -2.04 -27.21 -19.46
C PRO A 414 -0.78 -27.73 -20.17
N ALA A 415 -0.96 -28.58 -21.18
CA ALA A 415 0.16 -29.09 -22.00
C ALA A 415 0.80 -27.96 -22.84
N GLN A 416 0.00 -27.10 -23.47
CA GLN A 416 0.49 -25.94 -24.22
C GLN A 416 1.24 -24.96 -23.30
N LEU A 417 0.73 -24.71 -22.10
CA LEU A 417 1.38 -23.84 -21.12
C LEU A 417 2.69 -24.44 -20.59
N THR A 418 2.75 -25.77 -20.40
CA THR A 418 4.00 -26.46 -20.06
C THR A 418 5.03 -26.35 -21.17
N GLN A 419 4.60 -26.49 -22.43
CA GLN A 419 5.49 -26.31 -23.59
C GLN A 419 5.98 -24.86 -23.69
N LEU A 420 5.11 -23.90 -23.44
CA LEU A 420 5.44 -22.46 -23.40
C LEU A 420 6.55 -22.16 -22.38
N ILE A 421 6.47 -22.74 -21.19
CA ILE A 421 7.55 -22.62 -20.18
C ILE A 421 8.86 -23.18 -20.72
N ARG A 422 8.84 -24.38 -21.30
CA ARG A 422 10.05 -25.05 -21.82
C ARG A 422 10.73 -24.23 -22.91
N ASP A 423 9.93 -23.66 -23.80
CA ASP A 423 10.44 -22.94 -24.99
C ASP A 423 10.92 -21.54 -24.65
N LEU A 424 10.21 -20.82 -23.75
CA LEU A 424 10.43 -19.39 -23.57
C LEU A 424 11.12 -19.01 -22.25
N ALA A 425 10.96 -19.79 -21.17
CA ALA A 425 11.58 -19.45 -19.89
C ALA A 425 13.11 -19.34 -19.98
N PRO A 426 13.84 -20.23 -20.67
CA PRO A 426 15.31 -20.11 -20.80
C PRO A 426 15.75 -18.83 -21.55
N GLU A 427 14.88 -18.30 -22.39
CA GLU A 427 15.17 -17.10 -23.19
C GLU A 427 14.94 -15.81 -22.42
N MET A 428 14.22 -15.84 -21.29
CA MET A 428 13.87 -14.64 -20.51
C MET A 428 15.07 -13.85 -19.99
N ARG A 429 16.23 -14.47 -19.83
CA ARG A 429 17.49 -13.78 -19.52
C ARG A 429 17.95 -12.82 -20.64
N ASN A 430 17.53 -13.09 -21.88
CA ASN A 430 17.85 -12.31 -23.08
C ASN A 430 16.80 -11.22 -23.35
N ARG A 431 15.77 -11.12 -22.52
CA ARG A 431 14.72 -10.11 -22.63
C ARG A 431 15.33 -8.72 -22.70
N ARG A 432 15.01 -7.98 -23.76
CA ARG A 432 15.37 -6.58 -23.85
C ARG A 432 14.73 -5.88 -22.66
N ASN A 433 15.48 -5.00 -21.99
CA ASN A 433 14.82 -4.04 -21.14
C ASN A 433 13.78 -3.35 -22.01
N ARG A 434 12.54 -3.16 -21.51
CA ARG A 434 11.60 -2.30 -22.22
C ARG A 434 12.41 -1.10 -22.69
N PRO A 435 12.30 -0.64 -23.95
CA PRO A 435 12.78 0.69 -24.31
C PRO A 435 11.88 1.68 -23.57
N ASN A 436 12.03 1.71 -22.26
CA ASN A 436 11.36 2.68 -21.44
C ASN A 436 12.08 3.99 -21.68
N ALA A 437 11.63 4.72 -22.67
CA ALA A 437 11.54 6.15 -22.47
C ALA A 437 10.63 6.29 -21.22
N PHE A 438 11.24 6.36 -20.03
CA PHE A 438 10.52 6.68 -18.79
C PHE A 438 9.62 7.87 -19.10
N LEU A 439 8.32 7.64 -19.12
CA LEU A 439 7.36 8.62 -19.56
C LEU A 439 7.14 9.65 -18.45
N LYS A 440 7.29 10.91 -18.78
CA LYS A 440 6.96 12.02 -17.88
C LYS A 440 5.73 12.72 -18.43
N ILE A 441 4.71 12.79 -17.61
CA ILE A 441 3.47 13.49 -17.93
C ILE A 441 3.15 14.51 -16.83
N ASP A 442 2.27 15.44 -17.15
CA ASP A 442 1.72 16.40 -16.20
C ASP A 442 0.20 16.48 -16.45
N LEU A 443 -0.53 15.59 -15.80
CA LEU A 443 -1.99 15.53 -15.82
C LEU A 443 -2.52 15.82 -14.41
N PRO A 444 -3.67 16.52 -14.30
CA PRO A 444 -4.32 16.76 -13.01
C PRO A 444 -4.54 15.46 -12.24
N ASP A 445 -4.07 15.41 -11.00
CA ASP A 445 -4.32 14.31 -10.07
C ASP A 445 -4.93 14.87 -8.78
N PHE A 446 -5.47 14.01 -7.94
CA PHE A 446 -6.11 14.43 -6.70
C PHE A 446 -5.95 13.33 -5.64
N ILE A 447 -5.95 13.70 -4.37
CA ILE A 447 -6.02 12.72 -3.29
C ILE A 447 -7.42 12.12 -3.29
N GLU A 448 -7.54 10.88 -3.75
CA GLU A 448 -8.81 10.16 -3.88
C GLU A 448 -9.23 9.51 -2.57
N ALA A 449 -8.24 9.01 -1.82
CA ALA A 449 -8.45 8.40 -0.53
C ALA A 449 -7.48 9.00 0.47
N HIS A 450 -8.02 9.65 1.48
CA HIS A 450 -7.28 10.07 2.66
C HIS A 450 -8.11 9.85 3.90
N GLY A 451 -7.43 9.84 5.03
CA GLY A 451 -8.03 9.43 6.28
C GLY A 451 -7.92 7.93 6.50
N TYR A 452 -8.10 7.54 7.74
CA TYR A 452 -7.92 6.17 8.18
C TYR A 452 -8.87 5.81 9.30
N ILE A 453 -9.14 4.53 9.40
CA ILE A 453 -9.90 3.91 10.48
C ILE A 453 -9.00 2.94 11.21
N SER A 454 -8.97 3.01 12.54
CA SER A 454 -8.30 2.00 13.36
C SER A 454 -9.11 0.71 13.38
N VAL A 455 -8.49 -0.40 13.03
CA VAL A 455 -9.09 -1.73 13.04
C VAL A 455 -8.28 -2.71 13.89
N GLY A 456 -8.96 -3.73 14.41
CA GLY A 456 -8.33 -4.77 15.24
C GLY A 456 -7.84 -4.28 16.60
N GLU A 457 -7.45 -5.22 17.47
CA GLU A 457 -6.92 -4.92 18.81
C GLU A 457 -5.54 -4.24 18.76
N GLY A 458 -4.84 -4.32 17.62
CA GLY A 458 -3.53 -3.71 17.39
C GLY A 458 -3.60 -2.24 16.95
N GLY A 459 -4.79 -1.69 16.70
CA GLY A 459 -4.97 -0.33 16.21
C GLY A 459 -4.40 -0.10 14.80
N GLN A 460 -4.37 -1.15 13.96
CA GLN A 460 -3.96 -1.01 12.56
C GLN A 460 -4.80 0.05 11.88
N GLN A 461 -4.14 0.94 11.13
CA GLN A 461 -4.81 1.97 10.35
C GLN A 461 -5.12 1.44 8.96
N VAL A 462 -6.35 1.58 8.51
CA VAL A 462 -6.84 1.17 7.18
C VAL A 462 -7.49 2.38 6.54
N LEU A 463 -7.26 2.61 5.25
CA LEU A 463 -7.96 3.66 4.51
C LEU A 463 -9.47 3.47 4.60
N ILE A 464 -10.18 4.58 4.77
CA ILE A 464 -11.65 4.59 4.89
C ILE A 464 -12.31 3.83 3.74
N GLU A 465 -11.84 4.04 2.52
CA GLU A 465 -12.37 3.40 1.33
C GLU A 465 -12.16 1.88 1.34
N GLU A 466 -10.98 1.43 1.74
CA GLU A 466 -10.67 0.01 1.86
C GLU A 466 -11.50 -0.64 2.98
N TYR A 467 -11.69 0.06 4.10
CA TYR A 467 -12.58 -0.37 5.17
C TYR A 467 -14.02 -0.57 4.65
N ARG A 468 -14.57 0.40 3.91
CA ARG A 468 -15.88 0.26 3.25
C ARG A 468 -15.96 -0.98 2.38
N GLN A 469 -15.02 -1.14 1.45
CA GLN A 469 -15.03 -2.27 0.51
C GLN A 469 -14.99 -3.62 1.22
N ARG A 470 -14.26 -3.73 2.32
CA ARG A 470 -14.21 -4.94 3.14
C ARG A 470 -15.54 -5.21 3.84
N VAL A 471 -16.14 -4.17 4.44
CA VAL A 471 -17.43 -4.26 5.11
C VAL A 471 -18.55 -4.60 4.12
N ASP A 472 -18.63 -3.86 3.00
CA ASP A 472 -19.66 -4.04 1.98
C ASP A 472 -19.62 -5.46 1.41
N ARG A 473 -18.43 -5.95 1.04
CA ARG A 473 -18.26 -7.31 0.54
C ARG A 473 -18.74 -8.34 1.55
N ARG A 474 -18.36 -8.20 2.81
CA ARG A 474 -18.70 -9.19 3.84
C ARG A 474 -20.20 -9.17 4.18
N VAL A 475 -20.80 -7.98 4.20
CA VAL A 475 -22.25 -7.88 4.40
C VAL A 475 -23.02 -8.52 3.25
N LEU A 476 -22.62 -8.28 1.99
CA LEU A 476 -23.24 -8.91 0.81
C LEU A 476 -23.11 -10.44 0.84
N GLU A 477 -22.00 -10.99 1.29
CA GLU A 477 -21.81 -12.45 1.45
C GLU A 477 -22.77 -13.06 2.48
N ILE A 478 -23.18 -12.27 3.48
CA ILE A 478 -24.04 -12.74 4.57
C ILE A 478 -25.55 -12.52 4.23
N VAL A 479 -25.86 -11.57 3.35
CA VAL A 479 -27.24 -11.19 3.00
C VAL A 479 -28.13 -12.38 2.64
N GLU A 480 -27.61 -13.33 1.87
CA GLU A 480 -28.37 -14.51 1.42
C GLU A 480 -28.51 -15.59 2.50
N ARG A 481 -27.72 -15.51 3.57
CA ARG A 481 -27.64 -16.55 4.61
C ARG A 481 -28.31 -16.16 5.92
N HIS A 482 -28.56 -14.87 6.16
CA HIS A 482 -29.10 -14.39 7.42
C HIS A 482 -30.56 -13.95 7.28
N PRO A 483 -31.50 -14.54 8.04
CA PRO A 483 -32.97 -14.28 7.90
C PRO A 483 -33.32 -12.80 8.06
N ALA A 484 -32.68 -12.08 8.98
CA ALA A 484 -32.92 -10.65 9.21
C ALA A 484 -32.54 -9.78 8.01
N LEU A 485 -31.40 -10.07 7.34
CA LEU A 485 -30.99 -9.33 6.14
C LEU A 485 -31.90 -9.59 4.95
N THR A 486 -32.36 -10.84 4.81
CA THR A 486 -33.34 -11.19 3.79
C THR A 486 -34.65 -10.47 4.05
N ALA A 487 -35.14 -10.44 5.30
CA ALA A 487 -36.36 -9.73 5.68
C ALA A 487 -36.28 -8.22 5.41
N LEU A 488 -35.14 -7.58 5.77
CA LEU A 488 -34.90 -6.16 5.47
C LEU A 488 -34.93 -5.88 3.97
N ARG A 489 -34.27 -6.72 3.17
CA ARG A 489 -34.26 -6.60 1.70
C ARG A 489 -35.66 -6.72 1.09
N GLU A 490 -36.48 -7.54 1.66
CA GLU A 490 -37.87 -7.75 1.23
C GLU A 490 -38.84 -6.72 1.83
N GLY A 491 -38.37 -5.75 2.60
CA GLY A 491 -39.19 -4.70 3.23
C GLY A 491 -40.04 -5.20 4.38
N ARG A 492 -39.71 -6.37 4.97
CA ARG A 492 -40.41 -6.93 6.12
C ARG A 492 -39.83 -6.36 7.42
N ASP A 493 -40.68 -6.25 8.45
CA ASP A 493 -40.23 -5.83 9.78
C ASP A 493 -39.29 -6.86 10.39
N VAL A 494 -38.23 -6.36 11.06
CA VAL A 494 -37.24 -7.15 11.77
C VAL A 494 -37.35 -6.82 13.25
N SER A 495 -37.43 -7.86 14.08
CA SER A 495 -37.51 -7.69 15.54
C SER A 495 -36.17 -7.29 16.13
N ASP A 496 -36.18 -6.67 17.33
CA ASP A 496 -34.98 -6.26 18.04
C ASP A 496 -34.04 -7.46 18.32
N ASP A 497 -34.59 -8.64 18.64
CA ASP A 497 -33.79 -9.86 18.85
C ASP A 497 -33.08 -10.32 17.58
N GLN A 498 -33.72 -10.19 16.43
CA GLN A 498 -33.14 -10.51 15.12
C GLN A 498 -32.03 -9.50 14.74
N LEU A 499 -32.20 -8.23 15.12
CA LEU A 499 -31.17 -7.21 14.93
C LEU A 499 -29.94 -7.46 15.80
N VAL A 500 -30.13 -7.81 17.08
CA VAL A 500 -29.05 -8.16 18.01
C VAL A 500 -28.28 -9.41 17.52
N ASP A 501 -28.98 -10.42 17.01
CA ASP A 501 -28.34 -11.62 16.47
C ASP A 501 -27.55 -11.31 15.18
N LEU A 502 -28.11 -10.47 14.32
CA LEU A 502 -27.44 -9.99 13.11
C LEU A 502 -26.19 -9.17 13.43
N GLU A 503 -26.27 -8.24 14.38
CA GLU A 503 -25.13 -7.46 14.85
C GLU A 503 -24.02 -8.36 15.38
N ARG A 504 -24.37 -9.35 16.23
CA ARG A 504 -23.42 -10.33 16.75
C ARG A 504 -22.78 -11.18 15.63
N THR A 505 -23.57 -11.58 14.66
CA THR A 505 -23.08 -12.35 13.51
C THR A 505 -22.12 -11.53 12.64
N LEU A 506 -22.45 -10.27 12.35
CA LEU A 506 -21.59 -9.37 11.61
C LEU A 506 -20.28 -9.07 12.35
N HIS A 507 -20.35 -8.79 13.64
CA HIS A 507 -19.16 -8.61 14.47
C HIS A 507 -18.23 -9.83 14.44
N ARG A 508 -18.82 -11.04 14.50
CA ARG A 508 -18.03 -12.29 14.44
C ARG A 508 -17.40 -12.52 13.06
N GLU A 509 -18.15 -12.31 11.99
CA GLU A 509 -17.69 -12.55 10.63
C GLU A 509 -16.66 -11.49 10.19
N LEU A 510 -16.89 -10.22 10.50
CA LEU A 510 -15.95 -9.14 10.22
C LEU A 510 -14.71 -9.20 11.13
N GLY A 511 -14.87 -9.67 12.37
CA GLY A 511 -13.75 -9.88 13.28
C GLY A 511 -12.73 -10.91 12.79
N ARG A 512 -13.13 -11.85 11.92
CA ARG A 512 -12.22 -12.77 11.24
C ARG A 512 -11.25 -12.07 10.29
N ASP A 513 -11.65 -10.91 9.75
CA ASP A 513 -10.87 -10.09 8.85
C ASP A 513 -10.24 -8.88 9.58
N ASP A 514 -10.16 -8.91 10.91
CA ASP A 514 -9.72 -7.81 11.79
C ASP A 514 -10.50 -6.50 11.62
N ILE A 515 -11.72 -6.57 11.08
CA ILE A 515 -12.60 -5.41 10.86
C ILE A 515 -13.46 -5.19 12.10
N GLN A 516 -13.32 -4.03 12.73
CA GLN A 516 -14.18 -3.63 13.86
C GLN A 516 -15.34 -2.75 13.37
N LEU A 517 -16.58 -3.23 13.54
CA LEU A 517 -17.79 -2.43 13.39
C LEU A 517 -18.07 -1.62 14.66
N SER A 518 -17.29 -0.57 14.91
CA SER A 518 -17.64 0.40 15.94
C SER A 518 -18.54 1.50 15.36
N SER A 519 -19.41 2.08 16.18
CA SER A 519 -20.22 3.24 15.77
C SER A 519 -19.38 4.40 15.25
N ARG A 520 -18.14 4.56 15.77
CA ARG A 520 -17.18 5.53 15.29
C ARG A 520 -16.70 5.20 13.87
N ASN A 521 -16.28 3.95 13.62
CA ASN A 521 -15.76 3.52 12.33
C ASN A 521 -16.85 3.57 11.25
N ILE A 522 -18.07 3.16 11.59
CA ILE A 522 -19.21 3.25 10.68
C ILE A 522 -19.51 4.70 10.32
N ARG A 523 -19.54 5.62 11.29
CA ARG A 523 -19.73 7.05 11.02
C ARG A 523 -18.64 7.63 10.15
N LEU A 524 -17.38 7.33 10.42
CA LEU A 524 -16.24 7.77 9.62
C LEU A 524 -16.30 7.22 8.19
N ALA A 525 -16.66 5.94 8.02
CA ALA A 525 -16.69 5.30 6.72
C ALA A 525 -17.90 5.68 5.87
N TYR A 526 -19.09 5.79 6.47
CA TYR A 526 -20.35 5.94 5.74
C TYR A 526 -21.03 7.30 5.94
N GLY A 527 -20.44 8.19 6.75
CA GLY A 527 -20.91 9.55 7.02
C GLY A 527 -21.80 9.65 8.26
N LEU A 528 -22.08 10.91 8.65
CA LEU A 528 -22.69 11.31 9.92
C LEU A 528 -24.10 10.82 10.21
N ARG A 529 -24.82 10.23 9.25
CA ARG A 529 -26.23 9.88 9.39
C ARG A 529 -26.51 8.42 9.63
N VAL A 530 -25.48 7.63 9.87
CA VAL A 530 -25.67 6.29 10.37
C VAL A 530 -25.78 6.36 11.90
N ASP A 531 -26.92 6.86 12.37
CA ASP A 531 -27.15 7.07 13.80
C ASP A 531 -27.27 5.74 14.58
N ASN A 532 -27.56 4.66 13.86
CA ASN A 532 -27.65 3.33 14.44
C ASN A 532 -27.33 2.23 13.41
N PHE A 533 -27.14 1.03 13.92
CA PHE A 533 -26.80 -0.15 13.13
C PHE A 533 -27.84 -0.51 12.07
N LEU A 534 -29.12 -0.30 12.37
CA LEU A 534 -30.21 -0.56 11.41
C LEU A 534 -30.17 0.40 10.22
N ALA A 535 -29.91 1.70 10.44
CA ALA A 535 -29.77 2.69 9.38
C ALA A 535 -28.57 2.36 8.47
N PHE A 536 -27.47 1.89 9.06
CA PHE A 536 -26.30 1.39 8.33
C PHE A 536 -26.65 0.22 7.40
N LEU A 537 -27.36 -0.79 7.91
CA LEU A 537 -27.77 -1.95 7.12
C LEU A 537 -28.73 -1.58 5.99
N ARG A 538 -29.71 -0.71 6.25
CA ARG A 538 -30.63 -0.23 5.22
C ARG A 538 -29.92 0.50 4.10
N HIS A 539 -28.90 1.29 4.44
CA HIS A 539 -28.04 1.93 3.45
C HIS A 539 -27.28 0.93 2.60
N LEU A 540 -26.60 -0.04 3.22
CA LEU A 540 -25.82 -1.07 2.51
C LEU A 540 -26.70 -1.92 1.57
N LEU A 541 -27.96 -2.16 1.96
CA LEU A 541 -28.91 -2.90 1.13
C LEU A 541 -29.60 -2.03 0.07
N ALA A 542 -29.17 -0.79 -0.11
CA ALA A 542 -29.76 0.20 -1.03
C ALA A 542 -31.26 0.47 -0.78
N LEU A 543 -31.74 0.25 0.46
CA LEU A 543 -33.14 0.49 0.86
C LEU A 543 -33.39 1.97 1.19
N ASP A 544 -32.34 2.72 1.58
CA ASP A 544 -32.38 4.15 1.84
C ASP A 544 -31.20 4.83 1.11
N SER A 545 -31.47 5.87 0.34
CA SER A 545 -30.43 6.70 -0.24
C SER A 545 -29.85 7.60 0.84
N ILE A 546 -28.61 7.37 1.28
CA ILE A 546 -27.88 8.38 2.06
C ILE A 546 -27.42 9.47 1.09
N PRO A 547 -27.77 10.75 1.33
CA PRO A 547 -27.25 11.81 0.49
C PRO A 547 -25.73 11.89 0.60
N ASP A 548 -25.06 12.05 -0.53
CA ASP A 548 -23.64 12.37 -0.61
C ASP A 548 -23.28 13.55 0.31
N TYR A 549 -22.04 13.58 0.80
CA TYR A 549 -21.53 14.68 1.67
C TYR A 549 -21.84 16.06 1.09
N THR A 550 -21.65 16.23 -0.22
CA THR A 550 -21.99 17.48 -0.92
C THR A 550 -23.46 17.84 -0.78
N GLN A 551 -24.36 16.87 -0.93
CA GLN A 551 -25.79 17.04 -0.75
C GLN A 551 -26.18 17.32 0.71
N LEU A 552 -25.45 16.73 1.66
CA LEU A 552 -25.63 16.99 3.09
C LEU A 552 -25.30 18.44 3.45
N VAL A 553 -24.11 18.88 3.00
CA VAL A 553 -23.67 20.27 3.21
C VAL A 553 -24.66 21.23 2.53
N GLN A 554 -25.06 20.95 1.29
CA GLN A 554 -26.04 21.77 0.59
C GLN A 554 -27.36 21.88 1.37
N ARG A 555 -27.92 20.76 1.83
CA ARG A 555 -29.15 20.76 2.63
C ARG A 555 -29.01 21.47 3.98
N GLY A 556 -27.86 21.31 4.63
CA GLY A 556 -27.55 21.98 5.89
C GLY A 556 -27.54 23.50 5.73
N PHE A 557 -26.83 24.00 4.71
CA PHE A 557 -26.81 25.41 4.40
C PHE A 557 -28.16 25.94 3.89
N GLU A 558 -28.89 25.17 3.08
CA GLU A 558 -30.23 25.54 2.63
C GLU A 558 -31.21 25.69 3.79
N ARG A 559 -31.20 24.75 4.74
CA ARG A 559 -32.02 24.84 5.95
C ARG A 559 -31.66 26.07 6.76
N HIS A 560 -30.38 26.31 6.99
CA HIS A 560 -29.91 27.49 7.71
C HIS A 560 -30.36 28.82 7.03
N ILE A 561 -30.28 28.86 5.69
CA ILE A 561 -30.77 30.01 4.92
C ILE A 561 -32.29 30.18 5.04
N GLN A 562 -33.07 29.08 5.07
CA GLN A 562 -34.53 29.10 5.19
C GLN A 562 -35.01 29.48 6.60
N GLU A 563 -34.27 29.10 7.63
CA GLU A 563 -34.60 29.42 9.03
C GLU A 563 -34.32 30.87 9.41
N HIS A 564 -33.57 31.60 8.55
CA HIS A 564 -33.19 32.99 8.77
C HIS A 564 -33.67 33.89 7.61
N ASN A 565 -34.03 35.13 7.92
CA ASN A 565 -34.45 36.10 6.90
C ASN A 565 -33.24 36.86 6.29
N TYR A 566 -32.39 36.12 5.58
CA TYR A 566 -31.23 36.71 4.93
C TYR A 566 -31.57 37.42 3.61
N ASN A 567 -30.90 38.54 3.35
CA ASN A 567 -30.98 39.22 2.07
C ASN A 567 -30.11 38.54 0.99
N ALA A 568 -30.28 38.98 -0.27
CA ALA A 568 -29.60 38.36 -1.42
C ALA A 568 -28.06 38.43 -1.33
N GLU A 569 -27.47 39.42 -0.66
CA GLU A 569 -26.00 39.54 -0.50
C GLU A 569 -25.49 38.56 0.58
N GLN A 570 -26.22 38.42 1.67
CA GLN A 570 -25.94 37.46 2.73
C GLN A 570 -26.03 36.03 2.19
N ILE A 571 -27.06 35.73 1.39
CA ILE A 571 -27.22 34.38 0.77
C ILE A 571 -26.04 34.10 -0.18
N ARG A 572 -25.61 35.07 -0.99
CA ARG A 572 -24.44 34.87 -1.88
C ARG A 572 -23.15 34.62 -1.08
N PHE A 573 -22.98 35.33 0.02
CA PHE A 573 -21.85 35.14 0.93
C PHE A 573 -21.90 33.71 1.53
N LEU A 574 -23.04 33.27 2.06
CA LEU A 574 -23.23 31.94 2.63
C LEU A 574 -22.98 30.81 1.59
N ARG A 575 -23.36 31.03 0.33
CA ARG A 575 -23.02 30.09 -0.75
C ARG A 575 -21.51 29.98 -0.97
N SER A 576 -20.79 31.10 -0.92
CA SER A 576 -19.33 31.07 -1.02
C SER A 576 -18.68 30.47 0.22
N VAL A 577 -19.24 30.65 1.41
CA VAL A 577 -18.80 29.93 2.63
C VAL A 577 -19.04 28.43 2.48
N GLN A 578 -20.18 28.02 1.94
CA GLN A 578 -20.49 26.63 1.64
C GLN A 578 -19.44 26.00 0.71
N GLU A 579 -19.03 26.71 -0.36
CA GLU A 579 -17.98 26.22 -1.27
C GLU A 579 -16.62 26.10 -0.58
N VAL A 580 -16.24 27.05 0.26
CA VAL A 580 -15.01 26.99 1.06
C VAL A 580 -15.06 25.80 2.00
N PHE A 581 -16.21 25.59 2.67
CA PHE A 581 -16.40 24.47 3.59
C PHE A 581 -16.35 23.12 2.88
N LEU A 582 -16.97 22.98 1.70
CA LEU A 582 -16.88 21.76 0.89
C LEU A 582 -15.45 21.39 0.51
N LYS A 583 -14.61 22.40 0.23
CA LYS A 583 -13.20 22.21 -0.11
C LYS A 583 -12.33 21.88 1.11
N LYS A 584 -12.52 22.61 2.22
CA LYS A 584 -11.68 22.49 3.42
C LYS A 584 -12.16 21.42 4.40
N ARG A 585 -13.42 21.03 4.35
CA ARG A 585 -14.12 20.12 5.30
C ARG A 585 -14.09 20.58 6.77
N ALA A 586 -13.54 21.74 7.04
CA ALA A 586 -13.56 22.43 8.31
C ALA A 586 -13.55 23.93 8.06
N LEU A 587 -14.14 24.71 8.93
CA LEU A 587 -14.16 26.16 8.81
C LEU A 587 -13.78 26.77 10.17
N ALA A 588 -12.68 27.50 10.21
CA ALA A 588 -12.31 28.33 11.35
C ALA A 588 -12.85 29.75 11.16
N GLU A 589 -13.04 30.47 12.24
CA GLU A 589 -13.49 31.88 12.19
C GLU A 589 -12.59 32.74 11.29
N ALA A 590 -11.28 32.49 11.31
CA ALA A 590 -10.32 33.20 10.45
C ALA A 590 -10.57 32.99 8.95
N ASP A 591 -11.17 31.88 8.55
CA ASP A 591 -11.48 31.58 7.13
C ASP A 591 -12.57 32.50 6.58
N LEU A 592 -13.45 33.02 7.44
CA LEU A 592 -14.50 33.96 7.05
C LEU A 592 -13.94 35.33 6.64
N TYR A 593 -12.69 35.62 7.01
CA TYR A 593 -11.97 36.85 6.67
C TYR A 593 -10.94 36.68 5.55
N GLY A 594 -10.80 35.42 5.03
CA GLY A 594 -9.84 35.06 3.97
C GLY A 594 -10.45 34.98 2.57
N PRO A 595 -9.59 34.82 1.52
CA PRO A 595 -10.08 34.54 0.18
C PRO A 595 -10.81 33.16 0.12
N PRO A 596 -11.88 33.01 -0.70
CA PRO A 596 -12.45 33.97 -1.66
C PRO A 596 -13.47 34.96 -1.05
N LEU A 597 -13.75 34.88 0.26
CA LEU A 597 -14.81 35.67 0.91
C LEU A 597 -14.48 37.14 0.95
N THR A 598 -13.21 37.53 0.87
CA THR A 598 -12.76 38.92 0.69
C THR A 598 -13.23 39.57 -0.59
N ASN A 599 -13.74 38.81 -1.58
CA ASN A 599 -14.34 39.37 -2.80
C ASN A 599 -15.63 40.15 -2.51
N PHE A 600 -16.28 39.91 -1.38
CA PHE A 600 -17.44 40.65 -0.91
C PHE A 600 -17.07 41.97 -0.17
N GLY A 601 -15.78 42.21 0.00
CA GLY A 601 -15.20 43.35 0.69
C GLY A 601 -14.40 42.97 1.93
N ARG A 602 -13.58 43.92 2.40
CA ARG A 602 -12.79 43.73 3.62
C ARG A 602 -13.74 43.61 4.82
N ASN A 603 -13.63 42.56 5.61
CA ASN A 603 -14.51 42.26 6.75
C ASN A 603 -15.99 42.18 6.35
N ALA A 604 -16.29 41.57 5.21
CA ALA A 604 -17.68 41.46 4.72
C ALA A 604 -18.56 40.66 5.69
N VAL A 605 -18.01 39.69 6.39
CA VAL A 605 -18.73 38.85 7.37
C VAL A 605 -19.32 39.74 8.49
N ASP A 606 -18.55 40.67 9.05
CA ASP A 606 -19.02 41.57 10.15
C ASP A 606 -20.07 42.58 9.68
N ARG A 607 -20.10 42.88 8.37
CA ARG A 607 -21.11 43.75 7.77
C ARG A 607 -22.42 43.04 7.50
N PHE A 608 -22.34 41.76 7.19
CA PHE A 608 -23.49 40.95 6.77
C PHE A 608 -24.15 40.25 7.93
N PHE A 609 -23.39 39.88 8.96
CA PHE A 609 -23.87 39.03 10.04
C PHE A 609 -23.51 39.60 11.41
N THR A 610 -24.40 39.34 12.34
CA THR A 610 -24.16 39.65 13.75
C THR A 610 -23.19 38.62 14.36
N PRO A 611 -22.50 38.93 15.47
CA PRO A 611 -21.63 37.98 16.15
C PRO A 611 -22.34 36.68 16.59
N GLN A 612 -23.67 36.72 16.75
CA GLN A 612 -24.46 35.54 17.07
C GLN A 612 -24.65 34.64 15.84
N GLU A 613 -25.02 35.24 14.70
CA GLU A 613 -25.17 34.52 13.43
C GLU A 613 -23.86 33.91 12.95
N ILE A 614 -22.72 34.59 13.18
CA ILE A 614 -21.40 34.04 12.89
C ILE A 614 -21.13 32.76 13.74
N ARG A 615 -21.46 32.80 15.03
CA ARG A 615 -21.32 31.62 15.91
C ARG A 615 -22.24 30.49 15.46
N GLU A 616 -23.49 30.78 15.09
CA GLU A 616 -24.44 29.77 14.58
C GLU A 616 -23.96 29.15 13.26
N LEU A 617 -23.37 29.96 12.37
CA LEU A 617 -22.76 29.49 11.13
C LEU A 617 -21.55 28.55 11.40
N LEU A 618 -20.66 28.91 12.32
CA LEU A 618 -19.53 28.08 12.71
C LEU A 618 -20.00 26.80 13.37
N GLN A 619 -21.00 26.86 14.23
CA GLN A 619 -21.60 25.69 14.87
C GLN A 619 -22.30 24.77 13.87
N LEU A 620 -22.95 25.33 12.85
CA LEU A 620 -23.48 24.56 11.72
C LEU A 620 -22.35 23.81 10.99
N THR A 621 -21.26 24.51 10.68
CA THR A 621 -20.12 23.89 9.99
C THR A 621 -19.40 22.86 10.85
N GLU A 622 -19.28 23.06 12.16
CA GLU A 622 -18.79 22.03 13.10
C GLU A 622 -19.70 20.81 13.11
N THR A 623 -21.03 21.00 13.13
CA THR A 623 -22.00 19.92 13.08
C THR A 623 -21.97 19.16 11.76
N LEU A 624 -21.69 19.84 10.64
CA LEU A 624 -21.55 19.23 9.31
C LEU A 624 -20.16 18.60 9.08
N ALA A 625 -19.13 19.02 9.81
CA ALA A 625 -17.79 18.45 9.78
C ALA A 625 -17.62 17.25 10.71
N ALA A 626 -18.36 17.21 11.84
CA ALA A 626 -18.35 16.13 12.81
C ALA A 626 -19.10 14.90 12.31
#